data_17c281ba4ef63cd55e9ff31bb5b5e591
#
_entry.id   17c281ba4ef63cd55e9ff31bb5b5e591
#
_cell.length_a   1.000
_cell.length_b   1.000
_cell.length_c   1.000
_cell.angle_alpha   90.00
_cell.angle_beta   90.00
_cell.angle_gamma   90.00
#
_symmetry.space_group_name_H-M   'P 1'
#
loop_
_entity.id
_entity.type
_entity.pdbx_description
1 polymer ?
#
loop_
_entity_poly.entity_id
_entity_poly.type
_entity_poly.pdbx_seq_one_letter_code
_entity_poly.pdbx_strand_id
1 'polypeptide(L)'
;MSDVEVGASEDWCREHARVVARSFYRGMNLTPADRRAGLFAVYTWMRAADDAADDLSADEALPALTAMRVRTERIFAGRWDGRAASDLAVTPSERGRPAQRFWPAFASAVASFPLRGVWFDDMLDGLESDAVALPGEVRFAHSSALATYRHRVGGVVGLACTALWGVREAGMWGEALHLADARGRAFQLINIARDIGADWKVGRVYVPRSALERHGVSAAMLASWEPSGACAALIRGLVRHARAELVQTWRYERLLAPDCAAAAWALKASYQGIAEVLENDPERAVCGRRARPPKWAKALIAARALTMRPWMVNA
;
A
#
# COMPACT_ATOMS: atom_id res chain seq x y z
N MET A 1 12.58 -7.10 -25.68
CA MET A 1 12.19 -8.01 -24.57
C MET A 1 11.40 -9.15 -25.17
N SER A 2 11.77 -10.38 -24.94
CA SER A 2 11.04 -11.54 -25.48
C SER A 2 9.83 -11.88 -24.59
N ASP A 3 8.77 -12.46 -25.19
CA ASP A 3 7.57 -12.90 -24.44
C ASP A 3 7.92 -13.94 -23.37
N VAL A 4 8.98 -14.73 -23.60
CA VAL A 4 9.48 -15.74 -22.64
C VAL A 4 10.06 -15.07 -21.39
N GLU A 5 10.82 -13.97 -21.54
CA GLU A 5 11.36 -13.22 -20.40
C GLU A 5 10.26 -12.55 -19.59
N VAL A 6 9.23 -11.99 -20.26
CA VAL A 6 8.08 -11.40 -19.59
C VAL A 6 7.32 -12.45 -18.80
N GLY A 7 6.97 -13.59 -19.42
CA GLY A 7 6.24 -14.67 -18.75
C GLY A 7 6.96 -15.22 -17.52
N ALA A 8 8.28 -15.45 -17.62
CA ALA A 8 9.09 -15.89 -16.47
C ALA A 8 9.12 -14.85 -15.33
N SER A 9 9.13 -13.56 -15.67
CA SER A 9 9.06 -12.45 -14.73
C SER A 9 7.70 -12.36 -14.03
N GLU A 10 6.61 -12.52 -14.78
CA GLU A 10 5.24 -12.54 -14.23
C GLU A 10 5.01 -13.70 -13.27
N ASP A 11 5.50 -14.90 -13.62
CA ASP A 11 5.44 -16.07 -12.74
C ASP A 11 6.21 -15.84 -11.45
N TRP A 12 7.37 -15.20 -11.54
CA TRP A 12 8.15 -14.84 -10.37
C TRP A 12 7.41 -13.81 -9.50
N CYS A 13 6.83 -12.75 -10.09
CA CYS A 13 6.04 -11.75 -9.35
C CYS A 13 4.85 -12.38 -8.62
N ARG A 14 4.15 -13.32 -9.29
CA ARG A 14 3.04 -14.06 -8.68
C ARG A 14 3.49 -14.87 -7.47
N GLU A 15 4.59 -15.62 -7.59
CA GLU A 15 5.12 -16.43 -6.49
C GLU A 15 5.64 -15.55 -5.35
N HIS A 16 6.34 -14.46 -5.66
CA HIS A 16 6.78 -13.49 -4.66
C HIS A 16 5.60 -12.89 -3.90
N ALA A 17 4.57 -12.41 -4.60
CA ALA A 17 3.35 -11.89 -3.97
C ALA A 17 2.65 -12.95 -3.11
N ARG A 18 2.63 -14.23 -3.52
CA ARG A 18 2.06 -15.34 -2.76
C ARG A 18 2.74 -15.51 -1.39
N VAL A 19 4.06 -15.38 -1.36
CA VAL A 19 4.87 -15.53 -0.13
C VAL A 19 4.76 -14.31 0.78
N VAL A 20 4.90 -13.10 0.21
CA VAL A 20 5.05 -11.84 0.95
C VAL A 20 3.70 -11.21 1.27
N ALA A 21 2.77 -11.13 0.31
CA ALA A 21 1.51 -10.41 0.47
C ALA A 21 0.46 -11.15 1.32
N ARG A 22 0.60 -12.45 1.51
CA ARG A 22 -0.28 -13.29 2.36
C ARG A 22 -1.78 -13.00 2.18
N SER A 23 -2.37 -12.18 3.07
CA SER A 23 -3.80 -11.85 3.04
C SER A 23 -4.19 -11.02 1.80
N PHE A 24 -3.31 -10.13 1.34
CA PHE A 24 -3.50 -9.32 0.13
C PHE A 24 -3.49 -10.19 -1.13
N TYR A 25 -2.65 -11.21 -1.18
CA TYR A 25 -2.58 -12.14 -2.30
C TYR A 25 -3.95 -12.75 -2.65
N ARG A 26 -4.74 -13.10 -1.63
CA ARG A 26 -6.10 -13.63 -1.85
C ARG A 26 -7.02 -12.60 -2.50
N GLY A 27 -6.92 -11.34 -2.10
CA GLY A 27 -7.66 -10.24 -2.74
C GLY A 27 -7.21 -10.00 -4.18
N MET A 28 -5.90 -10.01 -4.44
CA MET A 28 -5.33 -9.87 -5.78
C MET A 28 -5.80 -10.97 -6.74
N ASN A 29 -5.97 -12.21 -6.25
CA ASN A 29 -6.47 -13.32 -7.06
C ASN A 29 -7.94 -13.19 -7.49
N LEU A 30 -8.70 -12.25 -6.92
CA LEU A 30 -10.05 -11.91 -7.40
C LEU A 30 -10.01 -11.02 -8.65
N THR A 31 -8.83 -10.48 -8.99
CA THR A 31 -8.63 -9.73 -10.22
C THR A 31 -8.62 -10.70 -11.42
N PRO A 32 -9.27 -10.36 -12.54
CA PRO A 32 -9.25 -11.15 -13.77
C PRO A 32 -7.83 -11.47 -14.25
N ALA A 33 -7.67 -12.61 -14.94
CA ALA A 33 -6.35 -13.13 -15.29
C ALA A 33 -5.53 -12.19 -16.18
N ASP A 34 -6.19 -11.48 -17.11
CA ASP A 34 -5.60 -10.51 -18.03
C ASP A 34 -4.99 -9.27 -17.34
N ARG A 35 -5.45 -8.95 -16.14
CA ARG A 35 -5.00 -7.80 -15.33
C ARG A 35 -4.16 -8.20 -14.13
N ARG A 36 -4.25 -9.46 -13.73
CA ARG A 36 -3.64 -9.97 -12.51
C ARG A 36 -2.12 -9.98 -12.57
N ALA A 37 -1.54 -10.31 -13.72
CA ALA A 37 -0.09 -10.29 -13.93
C ALA A 37 0.47 -8.87 -13.69
N GLY A 38 -0.16 -7.85 -14.29
CA GLY A 38 0.19 -6.45 -14.05
C GLY A 38 0.07 -6.04 -12.58
N LEU A 39 -0.99 -6.51 -11.89
CA LEU A 39 -1.17 -6.23 -10.47
C LEU A 39 -0.04 -6.83 -9.61
N PHE A 40 0.40 -8.06 -9.88
CA PHE A 40 1.52 -8.66 -9.18
C PHE A 40 2.84 -7.94 -9.49
N ALA A 41 3.06 -7.52 -10.73
CA ALA A 41 4.26 -6.77 -11.12
C ALA A 41 4.35 -5.42 -10.41
N VAL A 42 3.27 -4.64 -10.41
CA VAL A 42 3.19 -3.35 -9.70
C VAL A 42 3.32 -3.52 -8.19
N TYR A 43 2.63 -4.51 -7.60
CA TYR A 43 2.80 -4.84 -6.18
C TYR A 43 4.25 -5.18 -5.83
N THR A 44 4.92 -5.97 -6.68
CA THR A 44 6.31 -6.37 -6.44
C THR A 44 7.26 -5.18 -6.52
N TRP A 45 7.04 -4.26 -7.47
CA TRP A 45 7.79 -3.01 -7.55
C TRP A 45 7.62 -2.18 -6.27
N MET A 46 6.36 -1.97 -5.82
CA MET A 46 6.05 -1.21 -4.62
C MET A 46 6.66 -1.84 -3.37
N ARG A 47 6.60 -3.18 -3.28
CA ARG A 47 7.19 -3.90 -2.15
C ARG A 47 8.72 -3.85 -2.17
N ALA A 48 9.36 -3.90 -3.33
CA ALA A 48 10.81 -3.77 -3.43
C ALA A 48 11.29 -2.37 -3.01
N ALA A 49 10.53 -1.32 -3.32
CA ALA A 49 10.81 0.05 -2.86
C ALA A 49 10.64 0.19 -1.34
N ASP A 50 9.56 -0.38 -0.79
CA ASP A 50 9.27 -0.41 0.65
C ASP A 50 10.37 -1.15 1.43
N ASP A 51 10.76 -2.36 0.98
CA ASP A 51 11.85 -3.13 1.56
C ASP A 51 13.20 -2.38 1.52
N ALA A 52 13.45 -1.61 0.45
CA ALA A 52 14.66 -0.80 0.36
C ALA A 52 14.70 0.32 1.41
N ALA A 53 13.56 0.92 1.72
CA ALA A 53 13.45 1.95 2.75
C ALA A 53 13.44 1.38 4.18
N ASP A 54 12.96 0.14 4.35
CA ASP A 54 12.77 -0.49 5.66
C ASP A 54 13.99 -1.27 6.15
N ASP A 55 14.68 -1.97 5.23
CA ASP A 55 15.69 -2.96 5.59
C ASP A 55 17.14 -2.43 5.47
N LEU A 56 17.34 -1.25 4.86
CA LEU A 56 18.64 -0.66 4.60
C LEU A 56 18.96 0.50 5.56
N SER A 57 20.24 0.77 5.76
CA SER A 57 20.68 2.05 6.35
C SER A 57 20.34 3.21 5.40
N ALA A 58 20.23 4.43 5.93
CA ALA A 58 19.94 5.61 5.10
C ALA A 58 20.93 5.78 3.94
N ASP A 59 22.22 5.52 4.19
CA ASP A 59 23.30 5.61 3.21
C ASP A 59 23.17 4.58 2.06
N GLU A 60 22.49 3.46 2.30
CA GLU A 60 22.22 2.42 1.33
C GLU A 60 20.84 2.59 0.67
N ALA A 61 19.84 3.01 1.45
CA ALA A 61 18.45 3.16 1.00
C ALA A 61 18.31 4.25 -0.07
N LEU A 62 18.90 5.42 0.15
CA LEU A 62 18.78 6.54 -0.80
C LEU A 62 19.36 6.22 -2.18
N PRO A 63 20.59 5.65 -2.32
CA PRO A 63 21.07 5.20 -3.62
C PRO A 63 20.19 4.13 -4.27
N ALA A 64 19.66 3.19 -3.47
CA ALA A 64 18.77 2.14 -3.98
C ALA A 64 17.46 2.70 -4.52
N LEU A 65 16.80 3.60 -3.80
CA LEU A 65 15.57 4.28 -4.24
C LEU A 65 15.83 5.17 -5.47
N THR A 66 16.96 5.89 -5.50
CA THR A 66 17.40 6.67 -6.67
C THR A 66 17.56 5.78 -7.89
N ALA A 67 18.22 4.62 -7.75
CA ALA A 67 18.37 3.66 -8.84
C ALA A 67 17.03 3.12 -9.34
N MET A 68 16.09 2.86 -8.43
CA MET A 68 14.72 2.47 -8.80
C MET A 68 14.01 3.59 -9.57
N ARG A 69 14.15 4.85 -9.16
CA ARG A 69 13.58 6.02 -9.84
C ARG A 69 14.08 6.11 -11.27
N VAL A 70 15.39 6.12 -11.47
CA VAL A 70 16.00 6.21 -12.82
C VAL A 70 15.52 5.09 -13.73
N ARG A 71 15.41 3.87 -13.23
CA ARG A 71 14.94 2.73 -14.02
C ARG A 71 13.44 2.84 -14.35
N THR A 72 12.64 3.26 -13.39
CA THR A 72 11.20 3.50 -13.57
C THR A 72 10.97 4.58 -14.63
N GLU A 73 11.67 5.71 -14.56
CA GLU A 73 11.59 6.78 -15.57
C GLU A 73 11.96 6.29 -16.97
N ARG A 74 13.00 5.46 -17.10
CA ARG A 74 13.39 4.85 -18.40
C ARG A 74 12.27 3.97 -18.96
N ILE A 75 11.61 3.19 -18.12
CA ILE A 75 10.49 2.34 -18.52
C ILE A 75 9.33 3.19 -19.03
N PHE A 76 8.90 4.21 -18.27
CA PHE A 76 7.81 5.11 -18.67
C PHE A 76 8.16 5.93 -19.94
N ALA A 77 9.44 6.21 -20.16
CA ALA A 77 9.92 6.87 -21.38
C ALA A 77 10.06 5.93 -22.58
N GLY A 78 9.72 4.64 -22.45
CA GLY A 78 9.90 3.63 -23.51
C GLY A 78 11.37 3.33 -23.86
N ARG A 79 12.31 3.67 -22.97
CA ARG A 79 13.77 3.55 -23.20
C ARG A 79 14.42 2.39 -22.44
N TRP A 80 13.62 1.45 -21.98
CA TRP A 80 14.14 0.29 -21.25
C TRP A 80 14.50 -0.84 -22.23
N ASP A 81 15.76 -1.23 -22.26
CA ASP A 81 16.33 -2.22 -23.21
C ASP A 81 16.52 -3.63 -22.59
N GLY A 82 16.10 -3.82 -21.34
CA GLY A 82 16.25 -5.10 -20.63
C GLY A 82 17.67 -5.38 -20.11
N ARG A 83 18.68 -4.56 -20.48
CA ARG A 83 20.10 -4.82 -20.18
C ARG A 83 20.66 -4.06 -18.99
N ALA A 84 20.00 -3.03 -18.52
CA ALA A 84 20.50 -2.10 -17.50
C ALA A 84 20.58 -2.68 -16.06
N ALA A 85 20.69 -3.98 -15.94
CA ALA A 85 20.69 -4.65 -14.65
C ALA A 85 22.06 -4.69 -13.97
N SER A 86 23.16 -4.60 -14.74
CA SER A 86 24.51 -4.79 -14.20
C SER A 86 25.14 -3.55 -13.57
N ASP A 87 24.61 -2.34 -13.87
CA ASP A 87 25.32 -1.09 -13.57
C ASP A 87 24.72 -0.30 -12.38
N LEU A 88 23.61 -0.76 -11.81
CA LEU A 88 23.01 -0.12 -10.65
C LEU A 88 23.06 -1.05 -9.44
N ALA A 89 23.53 -0.51 -8.32
CA ALA A 89 23.74 -1.24 -7.08
C ALA A 89 22.56 -2.18 -6.73
N VAL A 90 22.91 -3.45 -6.51
CA VAL A 90 22.00 -4.49 -5.99
C VAL A 90 21.69 -4.14 -4.55
N THR A 91 20.43 -3.99 -4.20
CA THR A 91 20.04 -3.69 -2.83
C THR A 91 20.29 -4.90 -1.92
N PRO A 92 20.68 -4.72 -0.64
CA PRO A 92 20.90 -5.82 0.30
C PRO A 92 19.67 -6.69 0.63
N SER A 93 18.44 -6.19 0.43
CA SER A 93 17.22 -7.01 0.47
C SER A 93 17.23 -8.13 -0.58
N GLU A 94 18.14 -7.99 -1.55
CA GLU A 94 18.47 -8.94 -2.59
C GLU A 94 19.50 -9.98 -2.18
N ARG A 95 19.99 -10.00 -0.93
CA ARG A 95 20.94 -11.04 -0.48
C ARG A 95 20.32 -12.44 -0.64
N GLY A 96 20.60 -13.04 -1.80
CA GLY A 96 20.14 -14.36 -2.20
C GLY A 96 18.91 -14.42 -3.10
N ARG A 97 18.36 -13.30 -3.57
CA ARG A 97 17.24 -13.26 -4.54
C ARG A 97 17.51 -12.20 -5.60
N PRO A 98 17.48 -12.53 -6.91
CA PRO A 98 17.67 -11.53 -7.96
C PRO A 98 16.44 -10.60 -8.03
N ALA A 99 16.50 -9.47 -7.35
CA ALA A 99 15.48 -8.41 -7.36
C ALA A 99 15.26 -7.78 -8.74
N GLN A 100 16.06 -8.14 -9.70
CA GLN A 100 15.93 -7.71 -11.09
C GLN A 100 14.85 -8.48 -11.86
N ARG A 101 14.31 -9.57 -11.29
CA ARG A 101 13.37 -10.44 -12.00
C ARG A 101 11.99 -9.82 -12.27
N PHE A 102 11.57 -8.81 -11.53
CA PHE A 102 10.24 -8.20 -11.72
C PHE A 102 10.20 -7.11 -12.80
N TRP A 103 11.35 -6.56 -13.20
CA TRP A 103 11.39 -5.44 -14.13
C TRP A 103 10.76 -5.72 -15.50
N PRO A 104 10.96 -6.90 -16.12
CA PRO A 104 10.26 -7.23 -17.37
C PRO A 104 8.73 -7.21 -17.22
N ALA A 105 8.19 -7.80 -16.16
CA ALA A 105 6.76 -7.80 -15.89
C ALA A 105 6.24 -6.37 -15.57
N PHE A 106 7.01 -5.58 -14.84
CA PHE A 106 6.67 -4.19 -14.56
C PHE A 106 6.63 -3.34 -15.84
N ALA A 107 7.63 -3.48 -16.71
CA ALA A 107 7.66 -2.78 -17.99
C ALA A 107 6.49 -3.20 -18.90
N SER A 108 6.14 -4.48 -18.93
CA SER A 108 4.95 -4.99 -19.63
C SER A 108 3.66 -4.37 -19.06
N ALA A 109 3.55 -4.26 -17.75
CA ALA A 109 2.41 -3.60 -17.11
C ALA A 109 2.31 -2.11 -17.47
N VAL A 110 3.43 -1.39 -17.47
CA VAL A 110 3.47 0.03 -17.88
C VAL A 110 3.05 0.21 -19.34
N ALA A 111 3.45 -0.70 -20.22
CA ALA A 111 3.07 -0.66 -21.63
C ALA A 111 1.59 -1.00 -21.87
N SER A 112 0.99 -1.84 -21.03
CA SER A 112 -0.34 -2.41 -21.22
C SER A 112 -1.47 -1.64 -20.49
N PHE A 113 -1.14 -0.90 -19.43
CA PHE A 113 -2.12 -0.24 -18.56
C PHE A 113 -1.84 1.26 -18.44
N PRO A 114 -2.86 2.11 -18.18
CA PRO A 114 -2.71 3.56 -18.08
C PRO A 114 -2.06 3.98 -16.74
N LEU A 115 -0.95 3.33 -16.39
CA LEU A 115 -0.12 3.70 -15.26
C LEU A 115 0.59 5.04 -15.52
N ARG A 116 0.87 5.82 -14.48
CA ARG A 116 1.55 7.11 -14.59
C ARG A 116 2.82 7.12 -13.76
N GLY A 117 3.94 7.55 -14.34
CA GLY A 117 5.25 7.62 -13.69
C GLY A 117 5.21 8.43 -12.39
N VAL A 118 4.49 9.55 -12.37
CA VAL A 118 4.36 10.41 -11.19
C VAL A 118 3.86 9.68 -9.94
N TRP A 119 3.05 8.64 -10.06
CA TRP A 119 2.58 7.87 -8.90
C TRP A 119 3.71 7.06 -8.25
N PHE A 120 4.64 6.58 -9.06
CA PHE A 120 5.83 5.85 -8.60
C PHE A 120 6.87 6.81 -8.02
N ASP A 121 7.00 8.00 -8.60
CA ASP A 121 7.85 9.07 -8.07
C ASP A 121 7.33 9.56 -6.71
N ASP A 122 6.04 9.80 -6.58
CA ASP A 122 5.40 10.16 -5.31
C ASP A 122 5.65 9.09 -4.22
N MET A 123 5.57 7.79 -4.60
CA MET A 123 5.86 6.71 -3.65
C MET A 123 7.32 6.73 -3.21
N LEU A 124 8.24 6.88 -4.15
CA LEU A 124 9.67 6.98 -3.82
C LEU A 124 9.97 8.18 -2.93
N ASP A 125 9.38 9.35 -3.20
CA ASP A 125 9.49 10.53 -2.32
C ASP A 125 8.99 10.25 -0.88
N GLY A 126 7.89 9.49 -0.74
CA GLY A 126 7.39 9.07 0.55
C GLY A 126 8.39 8.17 1.29
N LEU A 127 8.93 7.18 0.59
CA LEU A 127 9.89 6.20 1.12
C LEU A 127 11.26 6.81 1.39
N GLU A 128 11.76 7.71 0.54
CA GLU A 128 12.99 8.49 0.80
C GLU A 128 12.85 9.30 2.08
N SER A 129 11.66 9.88 2.33
CA SER A 129 11.39 10.58 3.58
C SER A 129 11.37 9.66 4.81
N ASP A 130 11.04 8.37 4.64
CA ASP A 130 11.15 7.36 5.71
C ASP A 130 12.61 6.99 6.00
N ALA A 131 13.41 6.84 4.94
CA ALA A 131 14.81 6.45 5.04
C ALA A 131 15.69 7.48 5.78
N VAL A 132 15.35 8.78 5.72
CA VAL A 132 16.12 9.86 6.37
C VAL A 132 15.56 10.29 7.73
N ALA A 133 14.45 9.70 8.18
CA ALA A 133 13.82 10.07 9.44
C ALA A 133 14.71 9.69 10.65
N LEU A 134 14.85 10.63 11.58
CA LEU A 134 15.60 10.37 12.80
C LEU A 134 14.81 9.46 13.75
N PRO A 135 15.47 8.48 14.40
CA PRO A 135 14.79 7.59 15.32
C PRO A 135 14.07 8.33 16.45
N GLY A 136 12.78 8.03 16.64
CA GLY A 136 11.92 8.63 17.67
C GLY A 136 11.41 10.03 17.33
N GLU A 137 11.77 10.60 16.20
CA GLU A 137 11.26 11.89 15.75
C GLU A 137 9.78 11.80 15.37
N VAL A 138 8.97 12.77 15.88
CA VAL A 138 7.59 12.97 15.44
C VAL A 138 7.61 13.70 14.10
N ARG A 139 7.48 12.96 13.01
CA ARG A 139 7.70 13.43 11.63
C ARG A 139 6.71 14.50 11.18
N PHE A 140 5.47 14.43 11.63
CA PHE A 140 4.40 15.29 11.15
C PHE A 140 3.93 16.23 12.25
N ALA A 141 4.00 17.54 12.01
CA ALA A 141 3.48 18.53 12.95
C ALA A 141 1.94 18.45 13.02
N HIS A 142 1.27 18.31 11.86
CA HIS A 142 -0.19 18.37 11.72
C HIS A 142 -0.72 17.27 10.83
N SER A 143 -2.03 17.01 10.92
CA SER A 143 -2.72 16.01 10.11
C SER A 143 -2.63 16.29 8.59
N SER A 144 -2.48 17.55 8.17
CA SER A 144 -2.28 17.92 6.77
C SER A 144 -0.95 17.42 6.21
N ALA A 145 0.15 17.52 6.99
CA ALA A 145 1.45 16.98 6.57
C ALA A 145 1.39 15.45 6.46
N LEU A 146 0.73 14.79 7.43
CA LEU A 146 0.45 13.35 7.33
C LEU A 146 -0.41 13.00 6.11
N ALA A 147 -1.34 13.85 5.70
CA ALA A 147 -2.19 13.60 4.53
C ALA A 147 -1.38 13.49 3.24
N THR A 148 -0.36 14.35 3.05
CA THR A 148 0.57 14.28 1.91
C THR A 148 1.35 12.95 1.92
N TYR A 149 1.90 12.56 3.06
CA TYR A 149 2.58 11.27 3.19
C TYR A 149 1.64 10.09 2.88
N ARG A 150 0.41 10.10 3.42
CA ARG A 150 -0.58 9.04 3.14
C ARG A 150 -0.97 8.96 1.65
N HIS A 151 -1.00 10.10 0.94
CA HIS A 151 -1.15 10.10 -0.51
C HIS A 151 0.01 9.38 -1.18
N ARG A 152 1.25 9.74 -0.83
CA ARG A 152 2.48 9.22 -1.43
C ARG A 152 2.65 7.71 -1.26
N VAL A 153 2.33 7.15 -0.08
CA VAL A 153 2.57 5.71 0.20
C VAL A 153 1.28 4.86 0.23
N GLY A 154 0.11 5.47 0.16
CA GLY A 154 -1.18 4.77 0.20
C GLY A 154 -2.11 5.17 -0.94
N GLY A 155 -2.27 6.47 -1.17
CA GLY A 155 -3.10 7.01 -2.26
C GLY A 155 -2.65 6.50 -3.63
N VAL A 156 -1.35 6.60 -3.93
CA VAL A 156 -0.77 6.13 -5.21
C VAL A 156 -0.98 4.64 -5.45
N VAL A 157 -1.02 3.81 -4.40
CA VAL A 157 -1.36 2.39 -4.51
C VAL A 157 -2.79 2.22 -5.01
N GLY A 158 -3.73 3.00 -4.48
CA GLY A 158 -5.11 3.03 -4.97
C GLY A 158 -5.20 3.47 -6.43
N LEU A 159 -4.45 4.51 -6.82
CA LEU A 159 -4.39 5.00 -8.20
C LEU A 159 -3.87 3.91 -9.16
N ALA A 160 -2.77 3.25 -8.82
CA ALA A 160 -2.20 2.17 -9.63
C ALA A 160 -3.14 0.97 -9.73
N CYS A 161 -3.80 0.57 -8.64
CA CYS A 161 -4.81 -0.48 -8.68
C CYS A 161 -5.98 -0.11 -9.62
N THR A 162 -6.44 1.16 -9.60
CA THR A 162 -7.50 1.63 -10.49
C THR A 162 -7.08 1.56 -11.95
N ALA A 163 -5.84 1.93 -12.27
CA ALA A 163 -5.30 1.83 -13.63
C ALA A 163 -5.27 0.37 -14.13
N LEU A 164 -4.94 -0.57 -13.26
CA LEU A 164 -4.91 -2.00 -13.59
C LEU A 164 -6.31 -2.60 -13.68
N TRP A 165 -7.22 -2.22 -12.79
CA TRP A 165 -8.60 -2.72 -12.79
C TRP A 165 -9.45 -2.12 -13.90
N GLY A 166 -9.15 -0.87 -14.30
CA GLY A 166 -9.96 -0.13 -15.25
C GLY A 166 -11.26 0.40 -14.67
N VAL A 167 -11.92 1.24 -15.44
CA VAL A 167 -13.23 1.80 -15.10
C VAL A 167 -14.30 1.27 -16.03
N ARG A 168 -15.56 1.34 -15.59
CA ARG A 168 -16.72 0.88 -16.35
C ARG A 168 -16.92 1.68 -17.62
N GLU A 169 -16.75 2.99 -17.54
CA GLU A 169 -16.93 3.93 -18.63
C GLU A 169 -15.79 4.98 -18.60
N ALA A 170 -15.31 5.37 -19.78
CA ALA A 170 -14.16 6.29 -19.88
C ALA A 170 -14.37 7.62 -19.11
N GLY A 171 -15.59 8.15 -19.07
CA GLY A 171 -15.91 9.37 -18.34
C GLY A 171 -15.78 9.26 -16.83
N MET A 172 -15.66 8.05 -16.28
CA MET A 172 -15.58 7.81 -14.84
C MET A 172 -14.15 7.88 -14.27
N TRP A 173 -13.12 8.02 -15.11
CA TRP A 173 -11.72 7.99 -14.69
C TRP A 173 -11.41 9.01 -13.59
N GLY A 174 -11.82 10.26 -13.77
CA GLY A 174 -11.52 11.33 -12.81
C GLY A 174 -12.07 11.03 -11.41
N GLU A 175 -13.36 10.64 -11.34
CA GLU A 175 -14.00 10.27 -10.07
C GLU A 175 -13.38 9.01 -9.48
N ALA A 176 -13.12 7.99 -10.30
CA ALA A 176 -12.53 6.72 -9.83
C ALA A 176 -11.14 6.94 -9.21
N LEU A 177 -10.27 7.73 -9.86
CA LEU A 177 -8.95 8.07 -9.33
C LEU A 177 -9.04 8.90 -8.04
N HIS A 178 -9.96 9.87 -7.98
CA HIS A 178 -10.18 10.65 -6.76
C HIS A 178 -10.60 9.77 -5.57
N LEU A 179 -11.55 8.86 -5.78
CA LEU A 179 -12.01 7.95 -4.73
C LEU A 179 -10.96 6.88 -4.38
N ALA A 180 -10.14 6.46 -5.36
CA ALA A 180 -9.03 5.53 -5.15
C ALA A 180 -7.95 6.12 -4.24
N ASP A 181 -7.55 7.38 -4.50
CA ASP A 181 -6.61 8.12 -3.65
C ASP A 181 -7.15 8.26 -2.23
N ALA A 182 -8.38 8.73 -2.07
CA ALA A 182 -9.02 8.87 -0.76
C ALA A 182 -9.06 7.54 0.00
N ARG A 183 -9.38 6.45 -0.69
CA ARG A 183 -9.39 5.09 -0.12
C ARG A 183 -8.00 4.61 0.28
N GLY A 184 -7.00 4.82 -0.56
CA GLY A 184 -5.61 4.48 -0.28
C GLY A 184 -5.07 5.24 0.94
N ARG A 185 -5.36 6.54 1.03
CA ARG A 185 -5.03 7.36 2.21
C ARG A 185 -5.70 6.85 3.49
N ALA A 186 -6.97 6.46 3.43
CA ALA A 186 -7.68 5.90 4.56
C ALA A 186 -7.08 4.54 5.00
N PHE A 187 -6.72 3.67 4.05
CA PHE A 187 -6.04 2.41 4.35
C PHE A 187 -4.70 2.66 5.04
N GLN A 188 -3.93 3.64 4.57
CA GLN A 188 -2.66 3.98 5.19
C GLN A 188 -2.84 4.53 6.60
N LEU A 189 -3.88 5.30 6.89
CA LEU A 189 -4.16 5.73 8.25
C LEU A 189 -4.50 4.56 9.19
N ILE A 190 -5.20 3.53 8.67
CA ILE A 190 -5.46 2.29 9.42
C ILE A 190 -4.15 1.52 9.64
N ASN A 191 -3.23 1.47 8.65
CA ASN A 191 -1.92 0.86 8.82
C ASN A 191 -1.13 1.58 9.91
N ILE A 192 -1.05 2.91 9.87
CA ILE A 192 -0.38 3.72 10.90
C ILE A 192 -0.98 3.45 12.29
N ALA A 193 -2.30 3.45 12.41
CA ALA A 193 -2.95 3.16 13.69
C ALA A 193 -2.70 1.72 14.18
N ARG A 194 -2.54 0.76 13.26
CA ARG A 194 -2.31 -0.65 13.57
C ARG A 194 -0.88 -0.96 14.02
N ASP A 195 0.08 -0.27 13.42
CA ASP A 195 1.47 -0.68 13.48
C ASP A 195 2.31 0.22 14.43
N ILE A 196 1.69 1.11 15.24
CA ILE A 196 2.36 2.06 16.15
C ILE A 196 3.51 1.42 16.95
N GLY A 197 3.27 0.26 17.58
CA GLY A 197 4.30 -0.41 18.38
C GLY A 197 5.40 -1.07 17.54
N ALA A 198 5.10 -1.46 16.29
CA ALA A 198 6.10 -1.99 15.36
C ALA A 198 6.97 -0.84 14.81
N ASP A 199 6.34 0.27 14.42
CA ASP A 199 7.01 1.46 13.91
C ASP A 199 7.91 2.08 14.97
N TRP A 200 7.44 2.17 16.23
CA TRP A 200 8.24 2.64 17.35
C TRP A 200 9.54 1.84 17.57
N LYS A 201 9.48 0.51 17.41
CA LYS A 201 10.66 -0.35 17.59
C LYS A 201 11.77 -0.10 16.56
N VAL A 202 11.39 0.41 15.38
CA VAL A 202 12.34 0.80 14.33
C VAL A 202 12.55 2.32 14.30
N GLY A 203 12.15 3.03 15.37
CA GLY A 203 12.35 4.46 15.52
C GLY A 203 11.39 5.35 14.74
N ARG A 204 10.31 4.83 14.18
CA ARG A 204 9.36 5.60 13.36
C ARG A 204 8.14 6.07 14.14
N VAL A 205 7.78 7.35 13.99
CA VAL A 205 6.59 7.94 14.63
C VAL A 205 5.77 8.70 13.59
N TYR A 206 4.71 8.06 13.12
CA TYR A 206 3.81 8.63 12.10
C TYR A 206 2.64 9.42 12.67
N VAL A 207 2.31 9.23 13.96
CA VAL A 207 1.21 9.97 14.62
C VAL A 207 1.59 11.44 14.71
N PRO A 208 0.74 12.38 14.18
CA PRO A 208 1.06 13.79 14.20
C PRO A 208 1.21 14.35 15.61
N ARG A 209 2.13 15.32 15.78
CA ARG A 209 2.36 16.03 17.04
C ARG A 209 1.05 16.61 17.59
N SER A 210 0.27 17.28 16.74
CA SER A 210 -1.02 17.86 17.14
C SER A 210 -2.04 16.83 17.63
N ALA A 211 -1.95 15.56 17.19
CA ALA A 211 -2.80 14.49 17.71
C ALA A 211 -2.30 13.98 19.06
N LEU A 212 -0.98 13.84 19.23
CA LEU A 212 -0.38 13.47 20.51
C LEU A 212 -0.70 14.53 21.59
N GLU A 213 -0.48 15.82 21.30
CA GLU A 213 -0.74 16.94 22.21
C GLU A 213 -2.23 17.02 22.60
N ARG A 214 -3.16 16.85 21.64
CA ARG A 214 -4.61 16.86 21.91
C ARG A 214 -5.04 15.81 22.92
N HIS A 215 -4.34 14.68 22.99
CA HIS A 215 -4.64 13.60 23.91
C HIS A 215 -3.71 13.59 25.14
N GLY A 216 -2.79 14.57 25.26
CA GLY A 216 -1.87 14.67 26.37
C GLY A 216 -0.90 13.50 26.47
N VAL A 217 -0.48 12.92 25.33
CA VAL A 217 0.46 11.79 25.29
C VAL A 217 1.67 12.14 24.43
N SER A 218 2.82 11.59 24.78
CA SER A 218 4.00 11.56 23.91
C SER A 218 4.03 10.28 23.07
N ALA A 219 4.91 10.23 22.07
CA ALA A 219 5.12 9.02 21.29
C ALA A 219 5.60 7.84 22.16
N ALA A 220 6.48 8.09 23.14
CA ALA A 220 6.93 7.08 24.08
C ALA A 220 5.81 6.58 24.98
N MET A 221 4.97 7.48 25.51
CA MET A 221 3.78 7.12 26.31
C MET A 221 2.80 6.28 25.49
N LEU A 222 2.58 6.63 24.22
CA LEU A 222 1.73 5.86 23.32
C LEU A 222 2.28 4.45 23.09
N ALA A 223 3.59 4.33 22.90
CA ALA A 223 4.26 3.05 22.67
C ALA A 223 4.29 2.16 23.93
N SER A 224 4.41 2.76 25.13
CA SER A 224 4.34 2.07 26.42
C SER A 224 2.90 1.82 26.89
N TRP A 225 1.90 2.33 26.18
CA TRP A 225 0.48 2.23 26.52
C TRP A 225 0.10 2.94 27.84
N GLU A 226 0.76 4.04 28.18
CA GLU A 226 0.53 4.78 29.43
C GLU A 226 0.38 6.29 29.17
N PRO A 227 -0.72 6.91 29.65
CA PRO A 227 -1.89 6.29 30.30
C PRO A 227 -2.81 5.62 29.25
N SER A 228 -3.24 4.40 29.52
CA SER A 228 -4.00 3.56 28.58
C SER A 228 -5.29 4.20 28.03
N GLY A 229 -6.01 4.96 28.85
CA GLY A 229 -7.24 5.66 28.45
C GLY A 229 -7.01 6.71 27.38
N ALA A 230 -5.95 7.55 27.51
CA ALA A 230 -5.59 8.58 26.53
C ALA A 230 -5.05 7.93 25.24
N CYS A 231 -4.20 6.90 25.36
CA CYS A 231 -3.69 6.13 24.24
C CYS A 231 -4.85 5.48 23.44
N ALA A 232 -5.79 4.85 24.12
CA ALA A 232 -6.97 4.26 23.49
C ALA A 232 -7.86 5.31 22.78
N ALA A 233 -8.06 6.48 23.40
CA ALA A 233 -8.81 7.58 22.80
C ALA A 233 -8.16 8.09 21.52
N LEU A 234 -6.82 8.23 21.49
CA LEU A 234 -6.05 8.63 20.34
C LEU A 234 -6.21 7.62 19.19
N ILE A 235 -5.96 6.33 19.45
CA ILE A 235 -6.06 5.28 18.42
C ILE A 235 -7.47 5.19 17.85
N ARG A 236 -8.50 5.20 18.70
CA ARG A 236 -9.90 5.26 18.25
C ARG A 236 -10.18 6.51 17.42
N GLY A 237 -9.55 7.64 17.76
CA GLY A 237 -9.63 8.89 16.97
C GLY A 237 -9.09 8.72 15.56
N LEU A 238 -7.89 8.12 15.40
CA LEU A 238 -7.30 7.83 14.09
C LEU A 238 -8.18 6.88 13.28
N VAL A 239 -8.66 5.81 13.90
CA VAL A 239 -9.51 4.81 13.25
C VAL A 239 -10.85 5.41 12.80
N ARG A 240 -11.51 6.21 13.65
CA ARG A 240 -12.77 6.89 13.27
C ARG A 240 -12.55 7.84 12.09
N HIS A 241 -11.42 8.58 12.07
CA HIS A 241 -11.08 9.43 10.94
C HIS A 241 -10.92 8.63 9.64
N ALA A 242 -10.16 7.53 9.67
CA ALA A 242 -10.01 6.67 8.52
C ALA A 242 -11.33 6.06 8.03
N ARG A 243 -12.21 5.65 8.96
CA ARG A 243 -13.54 5.13 8.60
C ARG A 243 -14.42 6.18 7.97
N ALA A 244 -14.39 7.43 8.45
CA ALA A 244 -15.12 8.54 7.84
C ALA A 244 -14.65 8.78 6.40
N GLU A 245 -13.33 8.77 6.14
CA GLU A 245 -12.79 8.85 4.76
C GLU A 245 -13.27 7.65 3.91
N LEU A 246 -13.26 6.41 4.45
CA LEU A 246 -13.73 5.22 3.71
C LEU A 246 -15.21 5.30 3.32
N VAL A 247 -16.05 5.86 4.18
CA VAL A 247 -17.48 6.06 3.88
C VAL A 247 -17.65 6.95 2.65
N GLN A 248 -16.83 7.99 2.48
CA GLN A 248 -16.90 8.87 1.32
C GLN A 248 -16.56 8.15 -0.01
N THR A 249 -15.91 6.98 0.06
CA THR A 249 -15.54 6.19 -1.12
C THR A 249 -16.56 5.10 -1.49
N TRP A 250 -17.80 5.20 -1.02
CA TRP A 250 -18.83 4.15 -1.18
C TRP A 250 -19.16 3.81 -2.64
N ARG A 251 -19.01 4.78 -3.55
CA ARG A 251 -19.30 4.60 -4.98
C ARG A 251 -18.15 3.97 -5.77
N TYR A 252 -16.97 3.84 -5.18
CA TYR A 252 -15.75 3.47 -5.92
C TYR A 252 -15.91 2.14 -6.67
N GLU A 253 -16.45 1.10 -6.06
CA GLU A 253 -16.64 -0.20 -6.70
C GLU A 253 -17.58 -0.12 -7.91
N ARG A 254 -18.51 0.83 -7.92
CA ARG A 254 -19.45 1.04 -9.04
C ARG A 254 -18.81 1.69 -10.25
N LEU A 255 -17.71 2.39 -10.06
CA LEU A 255 -16.96 3.07 -11.11
C LEU A 255 -15.97 2.13 -11.81
N LEU A 256 -15.53 1.07 -11.13
CA LEU A 256 -14.56 0.12 -11.67
C LEU A 256 -15.17 -0.79 -12.73
N ALA A 257 -14.31 -1.40 -13.55
CA ALA A 257 -14.72 -2.49 -14.41
C ALA A 257 -15.44 -3.57 -13.58
N PRO A 258 -16.61 -4.05 -14.01
CA PRO A 258 -17.51 -4.87 -13.20
C PRO A 258 -16.86 -6.15 -12.64
N ASP A 259 -15.93 -6.72 -13.39
CA ASP A 259 -15.18 -7.93 -13.05
C ASP A 259 -14.08 -7.69 -11.99
N CYS A 260 -13.71 -6.42 -11.74
CA CYS A 260 -12.73 -6.02 -10.73
C CYS A 260 -13.36 -5.49 -9.43
N ALA A 261 -14.66 -5.18 -9.44
CA ALA A 261 -15.35 -4.60 -8.29
C ALA A 261 -15.26 -5.47 -7.02
N ALA A 262 -15.30 -6.80 -7.17
CA ALA A 262 -15.19 -7.75 -6.07
C ALA A 262 -13.82 -7.69 -5.38
N ALA A 263 -12.74 -7.52 -6.14
CA ALA A 263 -11.38 -7.38 -5.60
C ALA A 263 -11.26 -6.09 -4.76
N ALA A 264 -11.73 -4.96 -5.28
CA ALA A 264 -11.73 -3.68 -4.58
C ALA A 264 -12.59 -3.72 -3.30
N TRP A 265 -13.78 -4.35 -3.38
CA TRP A 265 -14.66 -4.54 -2.22
C TRP A 265 -14.01 -5.41 -1.14
N ALA A 266 -13.40 -6.54 -1.51
CA ALA A 266 -12.76 -7.45 -0.56
C ALA A 266 -11.59 -6.77 0.18
N LEU A 267 -10.85 -5.92 -0.51
CA LEU A 267 -9.79 -5.12 0.07
C LEU A 267 -10.36 -4.13 1.09
N LYS A 268 -11.40 -3.36 0.74
CA LYS A 268 -12.09 -2.44 1.66
C LYS A 268 -12.62 -3.18 2.90
N ALA A 269 -13.33 -4.28 2.71
CA ALA A 269 -13.88 -5.07 3.80
C ALA A 269 -12.79 -5.60 4.76
N SER A 270 -11.62 -5.95 4.22
CA SER A 270 -10.46 -6.38 5.03
C SER A 270 -9.94 -5.24 5.91
N TYR A 271 -9.83 -4.03 5.39
CA TYR A 271 -9.40 -2.86 6.16
C TYR A 271 -10.46 -2.41 7.17
N GLN A 272 -11.74 -2.47 6.82
CA GLN A 272 -12.83 -2.23 7.78
C GLN A 272 -12.76 -3.20 8.96
N GLY A 273 -12.47 -4.47 8.70
CA GLY A 273 -12.29 -5.45 9.78
C GLY A 273 -11.04 -5.20 10.64
N ILE A 274 -9.96 -4.63 10.09
CA ILE A 274 -8.80 -4.19 10.90
C ILE A 274 -9.21 -3.01 11.78
N ALA A 275 -9.90 -2.02 11.21
CA ALA A 275 -10.39 -0.86 11.93
C ALA A 275 -11.33 -1.24 13.10
N GLU A 276 -12.23 -2.19 12.87
CA GLU A 276 -13.14 -2.72 13.92
C GLU A 276 -12.37 -3.37 15.07
N VAL A 277 -11.34 -4.17 14.76
CA VAL A 277 -10.48 -4.78 15.79
C VAL A 277 -9.78 -3.71 16.62
N LEU A 278 -9.26 -2.64 15.99
CA LEU A 278 -8.58 -1.54 16.70
C LEU A 278 -9.56 -0.67 17.51
N GLU A 279 -10.80 -0.49 17.07
CA GLU A 279 -11.83 0.22 17.85
C GLU A 279 -12.20 -0.54 19.14
N ASN A 280 -12.33 -1.88 19.03
CA ASN A 280 -12.71 -2.73 20.16
C ASN A 280 -11.53 -2.99 21.10
N ASP A 281 -10.33 -3.15 20.59
CA ASP A 281 -9.10 -3.47 21.33
C ASP A 281 -7.92 -2.61 20.81
N PRO A 282 -7.86 -1.31 21.18
CA PRO A 282 -6.83 -0.40 20.70
C PRO A 282 -5.40 -0.78 21.13
N GLU A 283 -5.24 -1.49 22.25
CA GLU A 283 -3.94 -1.97 22.73
C GLU A 283 -3.20 -2.86 21.72
N ARG A 284 -3.94 -3.47 20.79
CA ARG A 284 -3.34 -4.25 19.70
C ARG A 284 -2.43 -3.44 18.78
N ALA A 285 -2.54 -2.12 18.78
CA ALA A 285 -1.64 -1.23 18.06
C ALA A 285 -0.20 -1.30 18.59
N VAL A 286 -0.01 -1.67 19.86
CA VAL A 286 1.30 -1.60 20.55
C VAL A 286 1.75 -2.94 21.16
N CYS A 287 0.83 -3.84 21.51
CA CYS A 287 1.12 -5.07 22.27
C CYS A 287 1.82 -6.20 21.47
N GLY A 288 2.29 -5.94 20.24
CA GLY A 288 2.95 -6.94 19.39
C GLY A 288 2.02 -7.98 18.74
N ARG A 289 0.73 -7.96 19.07
CA ARG A 289 -0.31 -8.80 18.44
C ARG A 289 -1.02 -8.02 17.36
N ARG A 290 -0.48 -8.03 16.14
CA ARG A 290 -0.98 -7.25 15.01
C ARG A 290 -2.49 -7.42 14.83
N ALA A 291 -3.24 -6.30 14.81
CA ALA A 291 -4.68 -6.31 14.59
C ALA A 291 -5.01 -6.91 13.21
N ARG A 292 -5.84 -7.93 13.20
CA ARG A 292 -6.28 -8.65 11.99
C ARG A 292 -7.72 -9.10 12.17
N PRO A 293 -8.55 -9.05 11.14
CA PRO A 293 -9.87 -9.68 11.18
C PRO A 293 -9.74 -11.17 11.53
N PRO A 294 -10.64 -11.73 12.33
CA PRO A 294 -10.63 -13.16 12.67
C PRO A 294 -10.78 -14.04 11.43
N LYS A 295 -10.36 -15.30 11.54
CA LYS A 295 -10.34 -16.24 10.38
C LYS A 295 -11.73 -16.39 9.74
N TRP A 296 -12.78 -16.45 10.53
CA TRP A 296 -14.16 -16.57 10.02
C TRP A 296 -14.59 -15.33 9.22
N ALA A 297 -14.23 -14.11 9.66
CA ALA A 297 -14.54 -12.88 8.93
C ALA A 297 -13.81 -12.83 7.58
N LYS A 298 -12.53 -13.27 7.54
CA LYS A 298 -11.78 -13.40 6.28
C LYS A 298 -12.42 -14.42 5.33
N ALA A 299 -12.90 -15.54 5.85
CA ALA A 299 -13.62 -16.54 5.06
C ALA A 299 -14.94 -15.97 4.51
N LEU A 300 -15.69 -15.23 5.32
CA LEU A 300 -16.91 -14.57 4.89
C LEU A 300 -16.65 -13.51 3.80
N ILE A 301 -15.62 -12.68 3.96
CA ILE A 301 -15.21 -11.71 2.93
C ILE A 301 -14.88 -12.43 1.62
N ALA A 302 -14.09 -13.50 1.66
CA ALA A 302 -13.73 -14.27 0.48
C ALA A 302 -14.96 -14.92 -0.18
N ALA A 303 -15.83 -15.55 0.59
CA ALA A 303 -17.06 -16.16 0.08
C ALA A 303 -17.98 -15.13 -0.57
N ARG A 304 -18.18 -13.99 0.07
CA ARG A 304 -19.00 -12.91 -0.47
C ARG A 304 -18.41 -12.32 -1.75
N ALA A 305 -17.10 -12.11 -1.78
CA ALA A 305 -16.42 -11.60 -2.98
C ALA A 305 -16.58 -12.54 -4.18
N LEU A 306 -16.50 -13.86 -3.97
CA LEU A 306 -16.71 -14.87 -5.01
C LEU A 306 -18.16 -14.94 -5.52
N THR A 307 -19.13 -14.59 -4.67
CA THR A 307 -20.56 -14.58 -5.03
C THR A 307 -21.02 -13.22 -5.54
N MET A 308 -20.22 -12.16 -5.41
CA MET A 308 -20.55 -10.83 -5.94
C MET A 308 -20.63 -10.89 -7.46
N ARG A 309 -21.84 -10.66 -7.98
CA ARG A 309 -22.06 -10.46 -9.39
C ARG A 309 -21.98 -8.97 -9.73
N PRO A 310 -21.61 -8.61 -10.99
CA PRO A 310 -21.47 -7.21 -11.40
C PRO A 310 -22.68 -6.31 -11.07
N TRP A 311 -23.89 -6.87 -11.05
CA TRP A 311 -25.12 -6.15 -10.74
C TRP A 311 -25.36 -5.92 -9.21
N MET A 312 -24.75 -6.72 -8.33
CA MET A 312 -24.86 -6.53 -6.85
C MET A 312 -24.12 -5.28 -6.36
N VAL A 313 -23.23 -4.74 -7.18
CA VAL A 313 -22.51 -3.48 -6.90
C VAL A 313 -23.44 -2.28 -7.13
N ASN A 314 -24.58 -2.48 -7.76
CA ASN A 314 -25.55 -1.44 -8.09
C ASN A 314 -26.68 -1.30 -7.03
N ALA A 315 -26.76 -2.17 -6.08
CA ALA A 315 -27.66 -2.13 -4.94
C ALA A 315 -26.92 -1.63 -3.68
#